data_34826c15a8a8f12f4c39be8d530feefc
#
_entry.id   34826c15a8a8f12f4c39be8d530feefc
#
_cell.length_a   1.000
_cell.length_b   1.000
_cell.length_c   1.000
_cell.angle_alpha   90.00
_cell.angle_beta   90.00
_cell.angle_gamma   90.00
#
_symmetry.space_group_name_H-M   'P 1'
#
loop_
_entity.id
_entity.type
_entity.pdbx_description
1 polymer ?
#
loop_
_entity_poly.entity_id
_entity_poly.type
_entity_poly.pdbx_seq_one_letter_code
_entity_poly.pdbx_strand_id
1 'polypeptide(L)'
;PKGTVLFVQGKTRVGYLYILHKGAAERYYEDDGKKRMREIMSEGDVFGGISMLMNDGLAVRTMEVVENSAFWVMPANMFKEICERHSAFTDFFSDTFGKRMLSRSYAAIIAKTLRPKTDSLQLFNQPLSHVYSRQPVFCDAEMTIRDAAGVMAGRQSSYAFVRSADSRPIGIVTETD
;
A
#
# COMPACT_ATOMS: atom_id res chain seq x y z
N PRO A 1 24.31 -4.76 -5.83
CA PRO A 1 24.92 -3.69 -6.65
C PRO A 1 23.84 -2.85 -7.34
N LYS A 2 24.17 -1.60 -7.65
CA LYS A 2 23.33 -0.74 -8.50
C LYS A 2 23.00 -1.43 -9.83
N GLY A 3 21.76 -1.27 -10.31
CA GLY A 3 21.27 -1.89 -11.56
C GLY A 3 20.78 -3.34 -11.40
N THR A 4 20.92 -3.93 -10.21
CA THR A 4 20.38 -5.26 -9.94
C THR A 4 18.86 -5.22 -9.90
N VAL A 5 18.18 -6.04 -10.71
CA VAL A 5 16.75 -6.26 -10.61
C VAL A 5 16.51 -7.42 -9.64
N LEU A 6 15.90 -7.13 -8.50
CA LEU A 6 15.63 -8.13 -7.45
C LEU A 6 14.49 -9.04 -7.87
N PHE A 7 13.44 -8.48 -8.47
CA PHE A 7 12.33 -9.24 -9.05
C PHE A 7 11.55 -8.43 -10.09
N VAL A 8 10.95 -9.15 -11.00
CA VAL A 8 10.19 -8.61 -12.14
C VAL A 8 8.71 -8.90 -11.95
N GLN A 9 7.89 -7.87 -12.11
CA GLN A 9 6.43 -7.92 -12.06
C GLN A 9 5.87 -9.09 -12.86
N GLY A 10 5.00 -9.88 -12.24
CA GLY A 10 4.30 -10.99 -12.88
C GLY A 10 5.17 -12.16 -13.32
N LYS A 11 6.49 -12.12 -13.09
CA LYS A 11 7.43 -13.16 -13.54
C LYS A 11 8.19 -13.82 -12.40
N THR A 12 8.68 -13.05 -11.43
CA THR A 12 9.54 -13.57 -10.35
C THR A 12 8.72 -13.90 -9.11
N ARG A 13 8.96 -15.07 -8.50
CA ARG A 13 8.44 -15.39 -7.17
C ARG A 13 9.29 -14.72 -6.10
N VAL A 14 8.65 -13.95 -5.24
CA VAL A 14 9.25 -13.25 -4.10
C VAL A 14 9.37 -14.26 -2.95
N GLY A 15 10.58 -14.70 -2.68
CA GLY A 15 10.87 -15.68 -1.63
C GLY A 15 11.19 -15.08 -0.27
N TYR A 16 11.32 -13.78 -0.18
CA TYR A 16 11.73 -13.07 1.04
C TYR A 16 10.93 -11.79 1.24
N LEU A 17 10.71 -11.43 2.50
CA LEU A 17 10.44 -10.05 2.90
C LEU A 17 11.79 -9.32 2.93
N TYR A 18 11.84 -8.13 2.36
CA TYR A 18 13.04 -7.29 2.32
C TYR A 18 12.80 -6.04 3.15
N ILE A 19 13.82 -5.64 3.91
CA ILE A 19 13.88 -4.36 4.58
C ILE A 19 15.15 -3.67 4.08
N LEU A 20 15.02 -2.50 3.48
CA LEU A 20 16.17 -1.75 2.99
C LEU A 20 16.98 -1.22 4.17
N HIS A 21 18.21 -1.73 4.33
CA HIS A 21 19.11 -1.33 5.41
C HIS A 21 19.97 -0.14 5.02
N LYS A 22 20.44 -0.10 3.76
CA LYS A 22 21.32 0.97 3.26
C LYS A 22 21.15 1.10 1.75
N GLY A 23 21.24 2.34 1.24
CA GLY A 23 21.16 2.64 -0.19
C GLY A 23 19.75 2.97 -0.64
N ALA A 24 19.46 2.75 -1.93
CA ALA A 24 18.16 3.04 -2.51
C ALA A 24 17.76 2.00 -3.57
N ALA A 25 16.47 1.71 -3.65
CA ALA A 25 15.87 0.87 -4.67
C ALA A 25 14.64 1.58 -5.27
N GLU A 26 14.28 1.25 -6.49
CA GLU A 26 13.10 1.75 -7.16
C GLU A 26 12.11 0.61 -7.36
N ARG A 27 10.86 0.83 -7.00
CA ARG A 27 9.76 -0.06 -7.39
C ARG A 27 8.84 0.64 -8.37
N TYR A 28 8.36 -0.12 -9.35
CA TYR A 28 7.48 0.40 -10.37
C TYR A 28 6.60 -0.69 -10.98
N TYR A 29 5.54 -0.25 -11.66
CA TYR A 29 4.78 -1.09 -12.57
C TYR A 29 5.32 -0.92 -13.98
N GLU A 30 5.35 -2.04 -14.72
CA GLU A 30 5.58 -2.02 -16.14
C GLU A 30 4.24 -2.21 -16.87
N ASP A 31 3.87 -1.23 -17.68
CA ASP A 31 2.66 -1.25 -18.49
C ASP A 31 3.04 -0.78 -19.90
N ASP A 32 2.85 -1.65 -20.90
CA ASP A 32 3.24 -1.44 -22.30
C ASP A 32 4.70 -0.96 -22.46
N GLY A 33 5.62 -1.60 -21.76
CA GLY A 33 7.06 -1.29 -21.80
C GLY A 33 7.44 0.04 -21.13
N LYS A 34 6.50 0.69 -20.42
CA LYS A 34 6.76 1.94 -19.70
C LYS A 34 6.70 1.74 -18.20
N LYS A 35 7.67 2.30 -17.49
CA LYS A 35 7.65 2.35 -16.02
C LYS A 35 6.57 3.32 -15.55
N ARG A 36 5.60 2.81 -14.77
CA ARG A 36 4.51 3.56 -14.18
C ARG A 36 4.59 3.53 -12.66
N MET A 37 4.03 4.54 -11.99
CA MET A 37 3.96 4.61 -10.53
C MET A 37 5.31 4.29 -9.87
N ARG A 38 6.34 4.96 -10.33
CA ARG A 38 7.71 4.83 -9.81
C ARG A 38 7.77 5.38 -8.40
N GLU A 39 8.42 4.65 -7.52
CA GLU A 39 8.55 5.01 -6.12
C GLU A 39 9.97 4.61 -5.66
N ILE A 40 10.68 5.56 -5.10
CA ILE A 40 12.01 5.31 -4.52
C ILE A 40 11.81 4.80 -3.10
N MET A 41 12.48 3.69 -2.82
CA MET A 41 12.56 3.06 -1.51
C MET A 41 13.86 3.50 -0.85
N SER A 42 13.76 3.85 0.42
CA SER A 42 14.85 4.33 1.27
C SER A 42 15.03 3.44 2.49
N GLU A 43 16.02 3.75 3.33
CA GLU A 43 16.31 3.00 4.54
C GLU A 43 15.08 2.87 5.44
N GLY A 44 14.81 1.65 5.92
CA GLY A 44 13.63 1.28 6.70
C GLY A 44 12.43 0.83 5.89
N ASP A 45 12.40 1.07 4.58
CA ASP A 45 11.29 0.64 3.74
C ASP A 45 11.22 -0.88 3.60
N VAL A 46 9.98 -1.39 3.61
CA VAL A 46 9.68 -2.83 3.58
C VAL A 46 8.96 -3.20 2.29
N PHE A 47 9.37 -4.31 1.67
CA PHE A 47 8.74 -4.81 0.44
C PHE A 47 8.80 -6.34 0.30
N GLY A 48 8.00 -6.88 -0.61
CA GLY A 48 7.85 -8.33 -0.81
C GLY A 48 6.61 -8.91 -0.12
N GLY A 49 6.23 -8.42 1.07
CA GLY A 49 5.13 -8.97 1.86
C GLY A 49 3.81 -9.02 1.12
N ILE A 50 3.43 -7.97 0.40
CA ILE A 50 2.19 -7.91 -0.37
C ILE A 50 2.16 -9.00 -1.46
N SER A 51 3.28 -9.21 -2.17
CA SER A 51 3.36 -10.27 -3.18
C SER A 51 3.13 -11.65 -2.58
N MET A 52 3.68 -11.92 -1.40
CA MET A 52 3.56 -13.19 -0.70
C MET A 52 2.15 -13.43 -0.14
N LEU A 53 1.50 -12.39 0.39
CA LEU A 53 0.16 -12.50 0.98
C LEU A 53 -0.96 -12.52 -0.06
N MET A 54 -0.79 -11.78 -1.17
CA MET A 54 -1.88 -11.44 -2.07
C MET A 54 -1.78 -12.10 -3.44
N ASN A 55 -0.59 -12.50 -3.87
CA ASN A 55 -0.35 -12.95 -5.25
C ASN A 55 0.44 -14.26 -5.31
N ASP A 56 0.25 -15.11 -4.32
CA ASP A 56 0.93 -16.40 -4.22
C ASP A 56 2.46 -16.28 -4.39
N GLY A 57 3.01 -15.19 -3.88
CA GLY A 57 4.43 -14.85 -4.00
C GLY A 57 4.85 -14.26 -5.34
N LEU A 58 3.99 -14.20 -6.35
CA LEU A 58 4.35 -13.60 -7.63
C LEU A 58 4.47 -12.08 -7.50
N ALA A 59 5.60 -11.52 -7.95
CA ALA A 59 5.90 -10.11 -7.78
C ALA A 59 4.81 -9.21 -8.38
N VAL A 60 4.25 -8.34 -7.55
CA VAL A 60 3.22 -7.36 -7.95
C VAL A 60 3.83 -6.17 -8.68
N ARG A 61 5.09 -5.85 -8.38
CA ARG A 61 5.87 -4.75 -9.00
C ARG A 61 7.26 -5.24 -9.34
N THR A 62 7.91 -4.58 -10.28
CA THR A 62 9.35 -4.71 -10.50
C THR A 62 10.10 -3.90 -9.44
N MET A 63 11.22 -4.46 -8.95
CA MET A 63 12.11 -3.82 -7.98
C MET A 63 13.53 -3.81 -8.53
N GLU A 64 14.11 -2.63 -8.64
CA GLU A 64 15.44 -2.39 -9.15
C GLU A 64 16.28 -1.60 -8.15
N VAL A 65 17.51 -2.02 -7.93
CA VAL A 65 18.48 -1.34 -7.07
C VAL A 65 19.07 -0.15 -7.80
N VAL A 66 18.81 1.08 -7.31
CA VAL A 66 19.28 2.31 -7.97
C VAL A 66 20.58 2.86 -7.37
N GLU A 67 20.95 2.41 -6.17
CA GLU A 67 22.23 2.64 -5.53
C GLU A 67 22.76 1.33 -4.95
N ASN A 68 24.05 1.23 -4.65
CA ASN A 68 24.58 0.05 -3.96
C ASN A 68 23.88 -0.11 -2.61
N SER A 69 23.14 -1.20 -2.45
CA SER A 69 22.23 -1.39 -1.33
C SER A 69 22.50 -2.65 -0.55
N ALA A 70 22.19 -2.62 0.73
CA ALA A 70 22.13 -3.75 1.63
C ALA A 70 20.70 -3.94 2.16
N PHE A 71 20.27 -5.18 2.31
CA PHE A 71 18.94 -5.53 2.75
C PHE A 71 18.99 -6.55 3.89
N TRP A 72 18.14 -6.35 4.89
CA TRP A 72 17.72 -7.43 5.76
C TRP A 72 16.67 -8.25 5.03
N VAL A 73 16.76 -9.57 5.12
CA VAL A 73 15.82 -10.47 4.45
C VAL A 73 15.22 -11.46 5.43
N MET A 74 13.93 -11.70 5.32
CA MET A 74 13.22 -12.74 6.08
C MET A 74 12.62 -13.74 5.09
N PRO A 75 12.91 -15.03 5.21
CA PRO A 75 12.35 -16.07 4.35
C PRO A 75 10.80 -16.09 4.38
N ALA A 76 10.18 -16.42 3.27
CA ALA A 76 8.73 -16.40 3.11
C ALA A 76 7.99 -17.33 4.10
N ASN A 77 8.57 -18.48 4.45
CA ASN A 77 8.00 -19.38 5.45
C ASN A 77 7.97 -18.74 6.83
N MET A 78 9.06 -18.12 7.27
CA MET A 78 9.13 -17.39 8.54
C MET A 78 8.16 -16.20 8.55
N PHE A 79 8.09 -15.45 7.44
CA PHE A 79 7.15 -14.35 7.29
C PHE A 79 5.69 -14.82 7.47
N LYS A 80 5.30 -15.92 6.81
CA LYS A 80 3.96 -16.50 6.94
C LYS A 80 3.66 -16.97 8.36
N GLU A 81 4.60 -17.63 9.00
CA GLU A 81 4.47 -18.09 10.39
C GLU A 81 4.24 -16.90 11.36
N ILE A 82 4.95 -15.81 11.19
CA ILE A 82 4.74 -14.60 12.00
C ILE A 82 3.35 -14.00 11.72
N CYS A 83 2.92 -13.96 10.45
CA CYS A 83 1.59 -13.50 10.08
C CYS A 83 0.48 -14.33 10.73
N GLU A 84 0.65 -15.64 10.81
CA GLU A 84 -0.33 -16.56 11.43
C GLU A 84 -0.40 -16.40 12.95
N ARG A 85 0.73 -16.12 13.60
CA ARG A 85 0.82 -16.00 15.06
C ARG A 85 0.54 -14.60 15.59
N HIS A 86 0.71 -13.56 14.78
CA HIS A 86 0.64 -12.16 15.18
C HIS A 86 -0.23 -11.35 14.23
N SER A 87 -1.52 -11.22 14.56
CA SER A 87 -2.49 -10.50 13.72
C SER A 87 -2.07 -9.05 13.45
N ALA A 88 -1.53 -8.35 14.44
CA ALA A 88 -1.04 -6.97 14.27
C ALA A 88 0.05 -6.84 13.21
N PHE A 89 0.88 -7.87 13.01
CA PHE A 89 1.87 -7.90 11.94
C PHE A 89 1.21 -8.07 10.57
N THR A 90 0.22 -8.94 10.46
CA THR A 90 -0.58 -9.13 9.24
C THR A 90 -1.39 -7.87 8.91
N ASP A 91 -1.98 -7.24 9.93
CA ASP A 91 -2.78 -6.03 9.79
C ASP A 91 -1.96 -4.86 9.24
N PHE A 92 -0.69 -4.74 9.63
CA PHE A 92 0.22 -3.75 9.07
C PHE A 92 0.32 -3.84 7.53
N PHE A 93 0.48 -5.05 6.99
CA PHE A 93 0.54 -5.24 5.52
C PHE A 93 -0.82 -5.08 4.86
N SER A 94 -1.88 -5.57 5.51
CA SER A 94 -3.26 -5.46 5.02
C SER A 94 -3.72 -4.02 4.95
N ASP A 95 -3.44 -3.22 5.99
CA ASP A 95 -3.79 -1.80 6.05
C ASP A 95 -3.02 -0.99 5.00
N THR A 96 -1.71 -1.23 4.89
CA THR A 96 -0.87 -0.58 3.87
C THR A 96 -1.36 -0.91 2.46
N PHE A 97 -1.77 -2.14 2.21
CA PHE A 97 -2.32 -2.56 0.92
C PHE A 97 -3.71 -1.97 0.69
N GLY A 98 -4.60 -2.02 1.68
CA GLY A 98 -5.95 -1.47 1.61
C GLY A 98 -5.94 0.03 1.29
N LYS A 99 -5.10 0.80 1.97
CA LYS A 99 -4.91 2.24 1.67
C LYS A 99 -4.45 2.49 0.23
N ARG A 100 -3.57 1.66 -0.30
CA ARG A 100 -3.12 1.76 -1.69
C ARG A 100 -4.20 1.36 -2.70
N MET A 101 -5.02 0.36 -2.39
CA MET A 101 -6.12 -0.07 -3.26
C MET A 101 -7.22 0.97 -3.41
N LEU A 102 -7.35 1.89 -2.47
CA LEU A 102 -8.26 3.04 -2.60
C LEU A 102 -7.80 4.03 -3.68
N SER A 103 -6.53 4.02 -4.07
CA SER A 103 -6.07 4.77 -5.23
C SER A 103 -6.59 4.14 -6.52
N ARG A 104 -7.40 4.88 -7.28
CA ARG A 104 -8.00 4.42 -8.55
C ARG A 104 -6.95 3.92 -9.55
N SER A 105 -5.82 4.60 -9.64
CA SER A 105 -4.71 4.21 -10.52
C SER A 105 -4.04 2.92 -10.07
N TYR A 106 -3.85 2.73 -8.78
CA TYR A 106 -3.28 1.52 -8.21
C TYR A 106 -4.21 0.32 -8.42
N ALA A 107 -5.49 0.46 -8.13
CA ALA A 107 -6.49 -0.59 -8.32
C ALA A 107 -6.56 -1.09 -9.78
N ALA A 108 -6.53 -0.17 -10.75
CA ALA A 108 -6.58 -0.51 -12.17
C ALA A 108 -5.35 -1.32 -12.63
N ILE A 109 -4.15 -0.99 -12.12
CA ILE A 109 -2.92 -1.71 -12.47
C ILE A 109 -2.89 -3.06 -11.77
N ILE A 110 -3.27 -3.13 -10.51
CA ILE A 110 -3.32 -4.38 -9.75
C ILE A 110 -4.30 -5.37 -10.37
N ALA A 111 -5.47 -4.93 -10.81
CA ALA A 111 -6.45 -5.79 -11.47
C ALA A 111 -5.89 -6.49 -12.72
N LYS A 112 -4.94 -5.87 -13.43
CA LYS A 112 -4.25 -6.48 -14.57
C LYS A 112 -3.14 -7.47 -14.16
N THR A 113 -2.56 -7.30 -12.98
CA THR A 113 -1.35 -8.01 -12.55
C THR A 113 -1.64 -9.18 -11.62
N LEU A 114 -2.68 -9.05 -10.79
CA LEU A 114 -3.07 -10.10 -9.87
C LEU A 114 -3.71 -11.27 -10.62
N ARG A 115 -3.21 -12.47 -10.34
CA ARG A 115 -3.84 -13.74 -10.71
C ARG A 115 -4.39 -14.38 -9.43
N PRO A 116 -5.57 -13.96 -8.95
CA PRO A 116 -6.10 -14.47 -7.71
C PRO A 116 -6.38 -15.97 -7.84
N LYS A 117 -5.73 -16.79 -7.02
CA LYS A 117 -6.25 -18.10 -6.64
C LYS A 117 -7.31 -17.84 -5.57
N THR A 118 -8.32 -18.70 -5.54
CA THR A 118 -9.52 -18.56 -4.69
C THR A 118 -9.20 -18.27 -3.21
N ASP A 119 -8.09 -18.81 -2.69
CA ASP A 119 -7.70 -18.63 -1.27
C ASP A 119 -6.98 -17.29 -1.00
N SER A 120 -6.36 -16.68 -2.02
CA SER A 120 -5.70 -15.38 -1.88
C SER A 120 -6.69 -14.20 -1.84
N LEU A 121 -7.97 -14.47 -2.16
CA LEU A 121 -9.04 -13.47 -2.14
C LEU A 121 -9.51 -13.09 -0.73
N GLN A 122 -9.03 -13.75 0.33
CA GLN A 122 -9.47 -13.45 1.70
C GLN A 122 -9.22 -11.97 2.08
N LEU A 123 -8.11 -11.38 1.64
CA LEU A 123 -7.83 -9.96 1.87
C LEU A 123 -8.72 -9.02 1.05
N PHE A 124 -9.12 -9.41 -0.18
CA PHE A 124 -10.08 -8.64 -0.99
C PHE A 124 -11.53 -8.83 -0.51
N ASN A 125 -11.81 -9.95 0.13
CA ASN A 125 -13.13 -10.28 0.68
C ASN A 125 -13.27 -9.82 2.14
N GLN A 126 -12.26 -9.15 2.71
CA GLN A 126 -12.39 -8.59 4.04
C GLN A 126 -13.47 -7.49 4.04
N PRO A 127 -14.37 -7.50 5.04
CA PRO A 127 -15.32 -6.42 5.20
C PRO A 127 -14.61 -5.07 5.36
N LEU A 128 -15.18 -4.01 4.82
CA LEU A 128 -14.66 -2.65 5.00
C LEU A 128 -14.46 -2.28 6.48
N SER A 129 -15.20 -2.94 7.39
CA SER A 129 -15.05 -2.80 8.84
C SER A 129 -13.62 -3.07 9.36
N HIS A 130 -12.80 -3.78 8.61
CA HIS A 130 -11.40 -4.07 8.97
C HIS A 130 -10.41 -3.03 8.45
N VAL A 131 -10.82 -2.21 7.47
CA VAL A 131 -9.91 -1.27 6.78
C VAL A 131 -10.33 0.19 6.88
N TYR A 132 -11.54 0.51 7.38
CA TYR A 132 -11.96 1.90 7.52
C TYR A 132 -11.41 2.55 8.80
N SER A 133 -11.24 3.86 8.77
CA SER A 133 -10.92 4.62 9.97
C SER A 133 -12.13 4.63 10.92
N ARG A 134 -11.92 4.22 12.16
CA ARG A 134 -12.96 4.25 13.20
C ARG A 134 -13.28 5.66 13.69
N GLN A 135 -12.47 6.64 13.33
CA GLN A 135 -12.65 8.04 13.66
C GLN A 135 -12.55 8.90 12.40
N PRO A 136 -13.59 8.87 11.55
CA PRO A 136 -13.60 9.71 10.35
C PRO A 136 -13.57 11.19 10.75
N VAL A 137 -12.83 11.99 9.99
CA VAL A 137 -12.79 13.44 10.17
C VAL A 137 -13.99 14.04 9.43
N PHE A 138 -14.70 14.94 10.10
CA PHE A 138 -15.84 15.66 9.52
C PHE A 138 -15.58 17.17 9.55
N CYS A 139 -16.00 17.84 8.50
CA CYS A 139 -16.07 19.28 8.38
C CYS A 139 -17.51 19.67 8.02
N ASP A 140 -17.98 20.81 8.49
CA ASP A 140 -19.29 21.32 8.11
C ASP A 140 -19.20 22.04 6.76
N ALA A 141 -20.26 22.00 5.96
CA ALA A 141 -20.27 22.58 4.61
C ALA A 141 -19.99 24.11 4.59
N GLU A 142 -20.32 24.81 5.67
CA GLU A 142 -20.08 26.26 5.83
C GLU A 142 -18.68 26.58 6.37
N MET A 143 -17.87 25.57 6.68
CA MET A 143 -16.50 25.76 7.20
C MET A 143 -15.60 26.28 6.08
N THR A 144 -14.67 27.20 6.43
CA THR A 144 -13.69 27.69 5.44
C THR A 144 -12.67 26.60 5.10
N ILE A 145 -12.09 26.67 3.91
CA ILE A 145 -11.00 25.76 3.47
C ILE A 145 -9.84 25.79 4.48
N ARG A 146 -9.50 26.96 5.01
CA ARG A 146 -8.46 27.12 6.03
C ARG A 146 -8.76 26.33 7.29
N ASP A 147 -9.99 26.44 7.78
CA ASP A 147 -10.41 25.75 9.01
C ASP A 147 -10.49 24.24 8.80
N ALA A 148 -10.99 23.81 7.64
CA ALA A 148 -11.01 22.40 7.25
C ALA A 148 -9.59 21.80 7.18
N ALA A 149 -8.64 22.52 6.57
CA ALA A 149 -7.24 22.12 6.55
C ALA A 149 -6.64 22.03 7.96
N GLY A 150 -6.99 22.97 8.86
CA GLY A 150 -6.61 22.94 10.27
C GLY A 150 -7.14 21.70 11.00
N VAL A 151 -8.40 21.35 10.78
CA VAL A 151 -9.03 20.13 11.34
C VAL A 151 -8.32 18.87 10.82
N MET A 152 -8.07 18.79 9.52
CA MET A 152 -7.37 17.67 8.90
C MET A 152 -5.95 17.51 9.45
N ALA A 153 -5.19 18.60 9.53
CA ALA A 153 -3.83 18.60 10.10
C ALA A 153 -3.83 18.18 11.57
N GLY A 154 -4.72 18.71 12.38
CA GLY A 154 -4.85 18.37 13.82
C GLY A 154 -5.25 16.91 14.06
N ARG A 155 -5.91 16.27 13.10
CA ARG A 155 -6.30 14.85 13.12
C ARG A 155 -5.34 13.95 12.33
N GLN A 156 -4.28 14.49 11.75
CA GLN A 156 -3.34 13.79 10.90
C GLN A 156 -4.05 13.01 9.76
N SER A 157 -5.07 13.62 9.17
CA SER A 157 -5.89 13.03 8.11
C SER A 157 -5.68 13.77 6.81
N SER A 158 -5.49 13.05 5.73
CA SER A 158 -5.40 13.59 4.36
C SER A 158 -6.77 13.84 3.73
N TYR A 159 -7.86 13.60 4.45
CA TYR A 159 -9.24 13.81 3.99
C TYR A 159 -10.18 14.17 5.12
N ALA A 160 -11.29 14.81 4.79
CA ALA A 160 -12.43 14.98 5.68
C ALA A 160 -13.73 14.80 4.90
N PHE A 161 -14.72 14.20 5.55
CA PHE A 161 -16.09 14.17 5.03
C PHE A 161 -16.75 15.51 5.27
N VAL A 162 -17.38 16.07 4.26
CA VAL A 162 -18.21 17.26 4.39
C VAL A 162 -19.63 16.82 4.76
N ARG A 163 -20.18 17.38 5.83
CA ARG A 163 -21.53 17.08 6.29
C ARG A 163 -22.45 18.30 6.19
N SER A 164 -23.71 18.02 5.92
CA SER A 164 -24.79 19.00 5.97
C SER A 164 -25.23 19.30 7.40
N ALA A 165 -26.11 20.29 7.58
CA ALA A 165 -26.65 20.69 8.88
C ALA A 165 -27.38 19.54 9.62
N ASP A 166 -27.95 18.59 8.91
CA ASP A 166 -28.56 17.36 9.45
C ASP A 166 -27.56 16.21 9.66
N SER A 167 -26.26 16.53 9.69
CA SER A 167 -25.14 15.60 9.96
C SER A 167 -24.98 14.50 8.90
N ARG A 168 -25.59 14.59 7.73
CA ARG A 168 -25.39 13.63 6.65
C ARG A 168 -24.12 13.97 5.86
N PRO A 169 -23.29 12.97 5.52
CA PRO A 169 -22.18 13.19 4.63
C PRO A 169 -22.68 13.54 3.23
N ILE A 170 -22.25 14.69 2.71
CA ILE A 170 -22.63 15.21 1.37
C ILE A 170 -21.45 15.30 0.42
N GLY A 171 -20.22 15.13 0.91
CA GLY A 171 -19.02 15.19 0.10
C GLY A 171 -17.78 14.76 0.88
N ILE A 172 -16.65 14.86 0.22
CA ILE A 172 -15.33 14.64 0.77
C ILE A 172 -14.41 15.75 0.26
N VAL A 173 -13.52 16.22 1.10
CA VAL A 173 -12.42 17.11 0.73
C VAL A 173 -11.10 16.45 1.09
N THR A 174 -10.09 16.61 0.24
CA THR A 174 -8.76 16.01 0.42
C THR A 174 -7.68 17.09 0.37
N GLU A 175 -6.46 16.75 0.79
CA GLU A 175 -5.30 17.65 0.73
C GLU A 175 -4.88 18.03 -0.69
N THR A 176 -5.46 17.41 -1.71
CA THR A 176 -5.17 17.67 -3.13
C THR A 176 -6.25 18.48 -3.82
N ASP A 177 -7.34 18.83 -3.14
CA ASP A 177 -8.38 19.71 -3.65
C ASP A 177 -8.05 21.17 -3.39
#